data_315ac06b2d020f3eaa7bd5e80ae77c96
#
_entry.id   315ac06b2d020f3eaa7bd5e80ae77c96
#
_cell.length_a   1.000
_cell.length_b   1.000
_cell.length_c   1.000
_cell.angle_alpha   90.00
_cell.angle_beta   90.00
_cell.angle_gamma   90.00
#
_symmetry.space_group_name_H-M   'P 1'
#
loop_
_entity.id
_entity.type
_entity.pdbx_description
1 polymer ?
#
loop_
_entity_poly.entity_id
_entity_poly.type
_entity_poly.pdbx_seq_one_letter_code
_entity_poly.pdbx_strand_id
1 'polypeptide(L)'
;VLVPYQVTHPNVKFRIVNDSSDALYRQVLDGSVDVGFLRGDYEGPVNRTLLGETRGFLVSKTPVKLSALPGMHRLDYKTNEKTTGILTRWWEMCFANAYPSGMMVGHIDGAWKLIDEGMGYALSFLPENFENRYQLTLTPLTWPDGTPVTRRTWFVYPKEKRLPEKLADFIKYTESLSAKVSE
;
A
#
# COMPACT_ATOMS: atom_id res chain seq x y z
N VAL A 1 -14.36 -1.94 -6.37
CA VAL A 1 -14.28 -2.76 -7.60
C VAL A 1 -15.24 -3.94 -7.53
N LEU A 2 -15.06 -4.89 -6.58
CA LEU A 2 -15.81 -6.17 -6.57
C LEU A 2 -17.33 -6.00 -6.40
N VAL A 3 -17.77 -5.23 -5.40
CA VAL A 3 -19.21 -5.10 -5.08
C VAL A 3 -20.01 -4.50 -6.24
N PRO A 4 -19.62 -3.37 -6.85
CA PRO A 4 -20.35 -2.83 -7.99
C PRO A 4 -20.38 -3.78 -9.20
N TYR A 5 -19.28 -4.52 -9.46
CA TYR A 5 -19.25 -5.51 -10.53
C TYR A 5 -20.21 -6.68 -10.25
N GLN A 6 -20.24 -7.19 -9.02
CA GLN A 6 -21.11 -8.31 -8.62
C GLN A 6 -22.61 -7.96 -8.80
N VAL A 7 -23.01 -6.71 -8.56
CA VAL A 7 -24.39 -6.25 -8.73
C VAL A 7 -24.83 -6.39 -10.19
N THR A 8 -23.97 -6.06 -11.14
CA THR A 8 -24.27 -6.15 -12.59
C THR A 8 -24.00 -7.55 -13.17
N HIS A 9 -23.21 -8.39 -12.49
CA HIS A 9 -22.83 -9.72 -12.93
C HIS A 9 -23.11 -10.78 -11.84
N PRO A 10 -24.37 -11.03 -11.45
CA PRO A 10 -24.71 -11.88 -10.29
C PRO A 10 -24.29 -13.36 -10.46
N ASN A 11 -24.06 -13.80 -11.69
CA ASN A 11 -23.62 -15.17 -12.01
C ASN A 11 -22.09 -15.36 -11.94
N VAL A 12 -21.33 -14.31 -11.63
CA VAL A 12 -19.88 -14.38 -11.39
C VAL A 12 -19.62 -14.66 -9.92
N LYS A 13 -18.85 -15.71 -9.63
CA LYS A 13 -18.44 -16.07 -8.28
C LYS A 13 -16.97 -15.72 -8.08
N PHE A 14 -16.65 -14.97 -7.03
CA PHE A 14 -15.28 -14.64 -6.64
C PHE A 14 -14.77 -15.55 -5.52
N ARG A 15 -13.54 -16.01 -5.66
CA ARG A 15 -12.74 -16.54 -4.56
C ARG A 15 -11.73 -15.47 -4.16
N ILE A 16 -11.89 -14.89 -2.98
CA ILE A 16 -11.02 -13.82 -2.50
C ILE A 16 -9.92 -14.44 -1.64
N VAL A 17 -8.67 -14.12 -1.99
CA VAL A 17 -7.47 -14.47 -1.22
C VAL A 17 -6.88 -13.19 -0.64
N ASN A 18 -6.56 -13.19 0.66
CA ASN A 18 -5.92 -12.07 1.33
C ASN A 18 -4.54 -12.49 1.82
N ASP A 19 -3.51 -11.88 1.28
CA ASP A 19 -2.11 -12.17 1.62
C ASP A 19 -1.24 -10.91 1.39
N SER A 20 0.07 -11.00 1.65
CA SER A 20 1.02 -9.95 1.28
C SER A 20 1.07 -9.77 -0.23
N SER A 21 1.35 -8.54 -0.69
CA SER A 21 1.46 -8.29 -2.14
C SER A 21 2.55 -9.14 -2.80
N ASP A 22 3.63 -9.47 -2.07
CA ASP A 22 4.70 -10.35 -2.55
C ASP A 22 4.21 -11.79 -2.77
N ALA A 23 3.39 -12.32 -1.86
CA ALA A 23 2.77 -13.64 -1.98
C ALA A 23 1.71 -13.65 -3.09
N LEU A 24 0.84 -12.64 -3.14
CA LEU A 24 -0.18 -12.51 -4.18
C LEU A 24 0.45 -12.38 -5.57
N TYR A 25 1.56 -11.64 -5.71
CA TYR A 25 2.27 -11.53 -6.98
C TYR A 25 2.75 -12.90 -7.48
N ARG A 26 3.34 -13.72 -6.59
CA ARG A 26 3.75 -15.10 -6.93
C ARG A 26 2.56 -15.96 -7.33
N GLN A 27 1.44 -15.85 -6.62
CA GLN A 27 0.21 -16.59 -6.93
C GLN A 27 -0.44 -16.15 -8.26
N VAL A 28 -0.27 -14.91 -8.68
CA VAL A 28 -0.66 -14.46 -10.02
C VAL A 28 0.25 -15.08 -11.08
N LEU A 29 1.56 -15.14 -10.85
CA LEU A 29 2.52 -15.70 -11.80
C LEU A 29 2.33 -17.22 -11.99
N ASP A 30 2.08 -17.98 -10.94
CA ASP A 30 1.86 -19.43 -11.00
C ASP A 30 0.42 -19.81 -11.38
N GLY A 31 -0.49 -18.83 -11.44
CA GLY A 31 -1.88 -19.01 -11.86
C GLY A 31 -2.81 -19.56 -10.78
N SER A 32 -2.38 -19.64 -9.51
CA SER A 32 -3.26 -20.00 -8.39
C SER A 32 -4.27 -18.89 -8.07
N VAL A 33 -3.97 -17.65 -8.48
CA VAL A 33 -4.86 -16.48 -8.45
C VAL A 33 -4.89 -15.88 -9.86
N ASP A 34 -6.08 -15.60 -10.37
CA ASP A 34 -6.24 -15.09 -11.74
C ASP A 34 -5.86 -13.60 -11.88
N VAL A 35 -6.15 -12.78 -10.86
CA VAL A 35 -5.86 -11.34 -10.81
C VAL A 35 -5.46 -10.93 -9.41
N GLY A 36 -4.66 -9.87 -9.28
CA GLY A 36 -4.22 -9.34 -7.99
C GLY A 36 -4.34 -7.82 -7.88
N PHE A 37 -4.61 -7.34 -6.66
CA PHE A 37 -4.50 -5.94 -6.27
C PHE A 37 -3.26 -5.79 -5.40
N LEU A 38 -2.18 -5.22 -5.95
CA LEU A 38 -0.87 -5.21 -5.33
C LEU A 38 -0.44 -3.80 -4.94
N ARG A 39 0.14 -3.67 -3.76
CA ARG A 39 0.74 -2.41 -3.28
C ARG A 39 2.24 -2.44 -3.50
N GLY A 40 2.75 -1.46 -4.24
CA GLY A 40 4.15 -1.36 -4.65
C GLY A 40 4.37 -1.82 -6.10
N ASP A 41 5.53 -1.50 -6.64
CA ASP A 41 5.86 -1.76 -8.04
C ASP A 41 6.41 -3.18 -8.22
N TYR A 42 5.68 -4.00 -8.99
CA TYR A 42 6.04 -5.36 -9.37
C TYR A 42 6.24 -5.40 -10.90
N GLU A 43 7.38 -5.91 -11.33
CA GLU A 43 7.76 -6.04 -12.72
C GLU A 43 7.87 -7.52 -13.11
N GLY A 44 7.63 -7.84 -14.40
CA GLY A 44 7.71 -9.21 -14.89
C GLY A 44 6.65 -9.52 -15.95
N PRO A 45 6.31 -10.80 -16.16
CA PRO A 45 5.38 -11.25 -17.20
C PRO A 45 3.91 -11.03 -16.81
N VAL A 46 3.57 -9.83 -16.33
CA VAL A 46 2.22 -9.42 -15.97
C VAL A 46 1.79 -8.16 -16.73
N ASN A 47 0.52 -8.07 -17.04
CA ASN A 47 -0.15 -6.82 -17.37
C ASN A 47 -0.45 -6.10 -16.07
N ARG A 48 -0.34 -4.78 -16.07
CA ARG A 48 -0.61 -3.98 -14.88
C ARG A 48 -1.31 -2.67 -15.23
N THR A 49 -2.31 -2.33 -14.44
CA THR A 49 -3.06 -1.08 -14.53
C THR A 49 -2.95 -0.35 -13.22
N LEU A 50 -2.54 0.92 -13.24
CA LEU A 50 -2.45 1.75 -12.03
C LEU A 50 -3.87 2.07 -11.56
N LEU A 51 -4.18 1.72 -10.31
CA LEU A 51 -5.47 2.02 -9.68
C LEU A 51 -5.44 3.29 -8.83
N GLY A 52 -4.26 3.72 -8.42
CA GLY A 52 -4.08 4.94 -7.62
C GLY A 52 -2.79 4.94 -6.83
N GLU A 53 -2.56 6.05 -6.17
CA GLU A 53 -1.41 6.27 -5.30
C GLU A 53 -1.87 6.59 -3.87
N THR A 54 -1.12 6.12 -2.90
CA THR A 54 -1.35 6.39 -1.49
C THR A 54 -0.17 7.18 -0.93
N ARG A 55 -0.42 8.31 -0.30
CA ARG A 55 0.60 9.18 0.26
C ARG A 55 1.18 8.61 1.56
N GLY A 56 2.48 8.79 1.76
CA GLY A 56 3.20 8.47 2.99
C GLY A 56 3.07 9.57 4.03
N PHE A 57 2.97 9.17 5.30
CA PHE A 57 2.88 10.08 6.45
C PHE A 57 3.78 9.59 7.59
N LEU A 58 4.37 10.56 8.29
CA LEU A 58 4.81 10.41 9.66
C LEU A 58 3.57 10.55 10.55
N VAL A 59 3.33 9.53 11.36
CA VAL A 59 2.21 9.48 12.32
C VAL A 59 2.77 9.56 13.73
N SER A 60 2.34 10.54 14.50
CA SER A 60 2.81 10.80 15.87
C SER A 60 1.70 11.36 16.73
N LYS A 61 1.83 11.31 18.07
CA LYS A 61 0.84 11.91 18.97
C LYS A 61 0.76 13.43 18.83
N THR A 62 1.92 14.07 18.76
CA THR A 62 2.08 15.53 18.63
C THR A 62 3.00 15.85 17.46
N PRO A 63 2.99 17.07 16.92
CA PRO A 63 3.90 17.47 15.85
C PRO A 63 5.37 17.20 16.21
N VAL A 64 6.10 16.52 15.33
CA VAL A 64 7.50 16.15 15.51
C VAL A 64 8.33 16.76 14.38
N LYS A 65 9.49 17.33 14.72
CA LYS A 65 10.48 17.76 13.73
C LYS A 65 11.18 16.55 13.15
N LEU A 66 11.38 16.49 11.84
CA LEU A 66 12.05 15.37 11.16
C LEU A 66 13.43 15.07 11.79
N SER A 67 14.19 16.11 12.15
CA SER A 67 15.52 15.95 12.78
C SER A 67 15.50 15.21 14.12
N ALA A 68 14.37 15.07 14.78
CA ALA A 68 14.24 14.35 16.04
C ALA A 68 14.02 12.83 15.84
N LEU A 69 13.58 12.39 14.66
CA LEU A 69 13.20 11.00 14.40
C LEU A 69 14.31 9.97 14.69
N PRO A 70 15.59 10.21 14.38
CA PRO A 70 16.65 9.25 14.69
C PRO A 70 16.83 8.91 16.17
N GLY A 71 16.38 9.82 17.06
CA GLY A 71 16.41 9.62 18.52
C GLY A 71 15.11 9.12 19.14
N MET A 72 14.07 8.90 18.34
CA MET A 72 12.75 8.48 18.81
C MET A 72 12.48 7.01 18.54
N HIS A 73 11.60 6.39 19.35
CA HIS A 73 11.14 5.03 19.11
C HIS A 73 10.22 4.98 17.88
N ARG A 74 10.54 4.11 16.90
CA ARG A 74 9.69 3.84 15.77
C ARG A 74 8.87 2.57 16.02
N LEU A 75 7.59 2.63 15.69
CA LEU A 75 6.67 1.50 15.70
C LEU A 75 6.49 1.01 14.27
N ASP A 76 6.81 -0.26 14.02
CA ASP A 76 6.62 -0.93 12.75
C ASP A 76 5.43 -1.88 12.82
N TYR A 77 4.78 -2.09 11.70
CA TYR A 77 3.72 -3.08 11.54
C TYR A 77 3.97 -3.92 10.28
N LYS A 78 3.36 -5.11 10.26
CA LYS A 78 3.54 -6.03 9.12
C LYS A 78 3.09 -5.38 7.82
N THR A 79 4.02 -5.25 6.88
CA THR A 79 3.79 -4.71 5.53
C THR A 79 4.61 -5.52 4.51
N ASN A 80 4.49 -5.20 3.21
CA ASN A 80 5.25 -5.87 2.15
C ASN A 80 6.65 -5.24 1.95
N GLU A 81 7.55 -5.99 1.31
CA GLU A 81 8.93 -5.57 1.06
C GLU A 81 9.03 -4.29 0.23
N LYS A 82 8.16 -4.10 -0.76
CA LYS A 82 8.15 -2.88 -1.59
C LYS A 82 7.83 -1.64 -0.78
N THR A 83 6.87 -1.75 0.15
CA THR A 83 6.53 -0.66 1.08
C THR A 83 7.69 -0.34 2.01
N THR A 84 8.31 -1.36 2.60
CA THR A 84 9.51 -1.19 3.44
C THR A 84 10.64 -0.54 2.65
N GLY A 85 10.88 -0.98 1.41
CA GLY A 85 11.91 -0.41 0.54
C GLY A 85 11.73 1.08 0.25
N ILE A 86 10.50 1.56 0.04
CA ILE A 86 10.22 2.98 -0.15
C ILE A 86 10.58 3.77 1.11
N LEU A 87 10.17 3.29 2.31
CA LEU A 87 10.44 3.96 3.58
C LEU A 87 11.92 3.95 3.94
N THR A 88 12.61 2.83 3.70
CA THR A 88 14.06 2.73 3.89
C THR A 88 14.80 3.73 3.02
N ARG A 89 14.49 3.77 1.73
CA ARG A 89 15.11 4.73 0.79
C ARG A 89 14.84 6.18 1.21
N TRP A 90 13.60 6.50 1.59
CA TRP A 90 13.26 7.83 2.07
C TRP A 90 14.10 8.22 3.29
N TRP A 91 14.23 7.30 4.25
CA TRP A 91 15.02 7.53 5.47
C TRP A 91 16.50 7.80 5.15
N GLU A 92 17.11 6.93 4.34
CA GLU A 92 18.52 7.06 3.94
C GLU A 92 18.80 8.37 3.21
N MET A 93 17.87 8.85 2.39
CA MET A 93 17.99 10.13 1.72
C MET A 93 17.84 11.34 2.67
N CYS A 94 17.06 11.20 3.75
CA CYS A 94 16.83 12.30 4.70
C CYS A 94 17.86 12.36 5.83
N PHE A 95 18.45 11.25 6.26
CA PHE A 95 19.21 11.18 7.50
C PHE A 95 20.65 10.69 7.36
N ALA A 96 21.10 10.26 6.21
CA ALA A 96 22.44 9.69 5.97
C ALA A 96 22.81 8.54 6.94
N ASN A 97 21.86 7.97 7.65
CA ASN A 97 21.99 6.86 8.58
C ASN A 97 21.12 5.68 8.12
N ALA A 98 21.54 4.45 8.47
CA ALA A 98 20.72 3.28 8.21
C ALA A 98 19.34 3.40 8.85
N TYR A 99 18.32 2.87 8.16
CA TYR A 99 16.95 2.82 8.68
C TYR A 99 16.93 2.01 9.98
N PRO A 100 16.62 2.61 11.14
CA PRO A 100 16.73 1.92 12.41
C PRO A 100 15.67 0.80 12.52
N SER A 101 15.96 -0.23 13.29
CA SER A 101 14.94 -1.23 13.64
C SER A 101 13.88 -0.59 14.52
N GLY A 102 12.61 -0.81 14.17
CA GLY A 102 11.47 -0.38 14.98
C GLY A 102 10.94 -1.52 15.87
N MET A 103 10.10 -1.16 16.83
CA MET A 103 9.32 -2.13 17.58
C MET A 103 8.23 -2.71 16.66
N MET A 104 8.27 -4.01 16.40
CA MET A 104 7.27 -4.67 15.55
C MET A 104 5.96 -4.87 16.30
N VAL A 105 4.88 -4.29 15.78
CA VAL A 105 3.51 -4.48 16.24
C VAL A 105 2.75 -5.31 15.21
N GLY A 106 1.93 -6.27 15.64
CA GLY A 106 1.28 -7.20 14.73
C GLY A 106 0.39 -6.55 13.67
N HIS A 107 -0.39 -5.54 14.08
CA HIS A 107 -1.33 -4.81 13.21
C HIS A 107 -1.20 -3.31 13.38
N ILE A 108 -1.55 -2.58 12.31
CA ILE A 108 -1.48 -1.12 12.24
C ILE A 108 -2.31 -0.43 13.35
N ASP A 109 -3.49 -0.96 13.70
CA ASP A 109 -4.35 -0.41 14.75
C ASP A 109 -3.68 -0.46 16.14
N GLY A 110 -2.89 -1.52 16.39
CA GLY A 110 -2.06 -1.62 17.60
C GLY A 110 -0.98 -0.54 17.64
N ALA A 111 -0.35 -0.24 16.50
CA ALA A 111 0.63 0.84 16.42
C ALA A 111 -0.01 2.21 16.69
N TRP A 112 -1.21 2.47 16.14
CA TRP A 112 -1.94 3.73 16.41
C TRP A 112 -2.25 3.94 17.89
N LYS A 113 -2.69 2.89 18.57
CA LYS A 113 -2.97 2.95 20.01
C LYS A 113 -1.71 3.28 20.82
N LEU A 114 -0.59 2.63 20.52
CA LEU A 114 0.68 2.91 21.21
C LEU A 114 1.21 4.32 20.94
N ILE A 115 1.02 4.83 19.71
CA ILE A 115 1.37 6.22 19.38
C ILE A 115 0.49 7.20 20.17
N ASP A 116 -0.80 6.92 20.31
CA ASP A 116 -1.72 7.75 21.13
C ASP A 116 -1.29 7.76 22.60
N GLU A 117 -0.77 6.67 23.12
CA GLU A 117 -0.17 6.58 24.45
C GLU A 117 1.22 7.25 24.56
N GLY A 118 1.76 7.80 23.46
CA GLY A 118 3.03 8.55 23.44
C GLY A 118 4.27 7.69 23.25
N MET A 119 4.14 6.47 22.78
CA MET A 119 5.24 5.49 22.69
C MET A 119 6.21 5.73 21.51
N GLY A 120 5.97 6.74 20.68
CA GLY A 120 6.85 7.07 19.56
C GLY A 120 6.10 7.48 18.30
N TYR A 121 6.55 7.01 17.14
CA TYR A 121 5.98 7.35 15.84
C TYR A 121 5.94 6.13 14.91
N ALA A 122 5.15 6.23 13.84
CA ALA A 122 5.20 5.29 12.72
C ALA A 122 5.31 6.03 11.38
N LEU A 123 5.83 5.34 10.37
CA LEU A 123 5.78 5.76 8.97
C LEU A 123 4.74 4.90 8.25
N SER A 124 3.74 5.53 7.64
CA SER A 124 2.60 4.81 7.08
C SER A 124 2.09 5.41 5.78
N PHE A 125 1.58 4.57 4.90
CA PHE A 125 0.83 5.00 3.73
C PHE A 125 -0.66 4.96 4.06
N LEU A 126 -1.31 6.12 4.07
CA LEU A 126 -2.70 6.27 4.46
C LEU A 126 -3.59 6.57 3.25
N PRO A 127 -4.73 5.88 3.08
CA PRO A 127 -5.68 6.21 2.03
C PRO A 127 -6.34 7.57 2.31
N GLU A 128 -6.90 8.22 1.27
CA GLU A 128 -7.55 9.52 1.40
C GLU A 128 -8.72 9.53 2.39
N ASN A 129 -9.44 8.42 2.49
CA ASN A 129 -10.56 8.23 3.41
C ASN A 129 -10.14 7.63 4.76
N PHE A 130 -8.87 7.79 5.16
CA PHE A 130 -8.39 7.30 6.45
C PHE A 130 -9.10 7.99 7.61
N GLU A 131 -9.74 7.20 8.48
CA GLU A 131 -10.36 7.71 9.71
C GLU A 131 -9.31 7.82 10.82
N ASN A 132 -8.92 9.04 11.16
CA ASN A 132 -7.97 9.34 12.24
C ASN A 132 -8.68 9.30 13.61
N ARG A 133 -9.07 8.13 14.07
CA ARG A 133 -9.87 7.91 15.31
C ARG A 133 -9.17 8.39 16.58
N TYR A 134 -7.83 8.36 16.60
CA TYR A 134 -7.02 8.77 17.72
C TYR A 134 -6.58 10.24 17.63
N GLN A 135 -7.03 10.98 16.62
CA GLN A 135 -6.65 12.38 16.39
C GLN A 135 -5.13 12.59 16.35
N LEU A 136 -4.39 11.61 15.83
CA LEU A 136 -2.94 11.65 15.70
C LEU A 136 -2.51 12.74 14.72
N THR A 137 -1.32 13.28 14.92
CA THR A 137 -0.70 14.20 13.98
C THR A 137 -0.19 13.42 12.76
N LEU A 138 -0.68 13.80 11.58
CA LEU A 138 -0.31 13.24 10.30
C LEU A 138 0.55 14.24 9.54
N THR A 139 1.86 14.04 9.50
CA THR A 139 2.78 14.91 8.74
C THR A 139 3.12 14.22 7.42
N PRO A 140 2.75 14.82 6.25
CA PRO A 140 3.06 14.22 4.96
C PRO A 140 4.56 14.04 4.74
N LEU A 141 4.96 12.87 4.24
CA LEU A 141 6.34 12.62 3.84
C LEU A 141 6.62 13.21 2.47
N THR A 142 7.77 13.86 2.34
CA THR A 142 8.30 14.38 1.07
C THR A 142 9.73 13.89 0.87
N TRP A 143 10.09 13.67 -0.38
CA TRP A 143 11.48 13.47 -0.76
C TRP A 143 12.28 14.77 -0.55
N PRO A 144 13.62 14.73 -0.51
CA PRO A 144 14.44 15.94 -0.38
C PRO A 144 14.21 17.01 -1.46
N ASP A 145 13.71 16.61 -2.63
CA ASP A 145 13.33 17.50 -3.73
C ASP A 145 11.93 18.14 -3.56
N GLY A 146 11.24 17.84 -2.45
CA GLY A 146 9.90 18.34 -2.14
C GLY A 146 8.74 17.53 -2.73
N THR A 147 9.02 16.52 -3.57
CA THR A 147 7.96 15.66 -4.12
C THR A 147 7.37 14.74 -3.06
N PRO A 148 6.06 14.41 -3.14
CA PRO A 148 5.44 13.54 -2.15
C PRO A 148 5.99 12.11 -2.21
N VAL A 149 6.15 11.49 -1.04
CA VAL A 149 6.41 10.04 -0.95
C VAL A 149 5.10 9.31 -1.16
N THR A 150 4.99 8.56 -2.25
CA THR A 150 3.78 7.83 -2.61
C THR A 150 4.06 6.34 -2.78
N ARG A 151 3.02 5.54 -2.66
CA ARG A 151 3.02 4.11 -2.95
C ARG A 151 1.87 3.78 -3.88
N ARG A 152 2.19 3.18 -5.02
CA ARG A 152 1.23 2.80 -6.04
C ARG A 152 0.48 1.54 -5.67
N THR A 153 -0.77 1.47 -6.09
CA THR A 153 -1.59 0.25 -6.08
C THR A 153 -1.89 -0.15 -7.52
N TRP A 154 -1.56 -1.38 -7.84
CA TRP A 154 -1.70 -1.94 -9.17
C TRP A 154 -2.72 -3.07 -9.21
N PHE A 155 -3.51 -3.10 -10.25
CA PHE A 155 -4.24 -4.27 -10.69
C PHE A 155 -3.36 -5.05 -11.66
N VAL A 156 -3.15 -6.35 -11.40
CA VAL A 156 -2.23 -7.19 -12.17
C VAL A 156 -2.88 -8.51 -12.58
N TYR A 157 -2.50 -9.00 -13.75
CA TYR A 157 -2.87 -10.31 -14.28
C TYR A 157 -1.80 -10.84 -15.25
N PRO A 158 -1.67 -12.17 -15.49
CA PRO A 158 -0.63 -12.75 -16.36
C PRO A 158 -0.73 -12.26 -17.80
N LYS A 159 0.42 -12.02 -18.48
CA LYS A 159 0.45 -11.58 -19.88
C LYS A 159 0.01 -12.68 -20.86
N GLU A 160 0.42 -13.92 -20.63
CA GLU A 160 0.38 -14.99 -21.64
C GLU A 160 -0.74 -16.02 -21.41
N LYS A 161 -1.71 -15.73 -20.57
CA LYS A 161 -2.82 -16.66 -20.30
C LYS A 161 -4.02 -16.35 -21.18
N ARG A 162 -4.56 -17.39 -21.86
CA ARG A 162 -5.88 -17.27 -22.48
C ARG A 162 -6.91 -17.06 -21.38
N LEU A 163 -7.49 -15.88 -21.36
CA LEU A 163 -8.44 -15.47 -20.33
C LEU A 163 -9.82 -16.05 -20.64
N PRO A 164 -10.49 -16.71 -19.69
CA PRO A 164 -11.92 -17.01 -19.79
C PRO A 164 -12.73 -15.72 -20.00
N GLU A 165 -13.83 -15.78 -20.74
CA GLU A 165 -14.65 -14.61 -21.09
C GLU A 165 -15.03 -13.77 -19.89
N LYS A 166 -15.54 -14.40 -18.82
CA LYS A 166 -15.92 -13.69 -17.57
C LYS A 166 -14.75 -12.97 -16.88
N LEU A 167 -13.55 -13.55 -16.97
CA LEU A 167 -12.34 -12.93 -16.43
C LEU A 167 -11.90 -11.76 -17.28
N ALA A 168 -11.93 -11.90 -18.61
CA ALA A 168 -11.61 -10.82 -19.54
C ALA A 168 -12.56 -9.61 -19.37
N ASP A 169 -13.84 -9.88 -19.13
CA ASP A 169 -14.84 -8.85 -18.86
C ASP A 169 -14.56 -8.12 -17.53
N PHE A 170 -14.27 -8.87 -16.45
CA PHE A 170 -13.88 -8.27 -15.16
C PHE A 170 -12.61 -7.41 -15.28
N ILE A 171 -11.63 -7.85 -16.07
CA ILE A 171 -10.40 -7.10 -16.32
C ILE A 171 -10.74 -5.76 -17.00
N LYS A 172 -11.49 -5.79 -18.10
CA LYS A 172 -11.92 -4.58 -18.82
C LYS A 172 -12.68 -3.60 -17.91
N TYR A 173 -13.59 -4.14 -17.09
CA TYR A 173 -14.32 -3.34 -16.12
C TYR A 173 -13.36 -2.65 -15.14
N THR A 174 -12.40 -3.39 -14.56
CA THR A 174 -11.44 -2.85 -13.60
C THR A 174 -10.53 -1.80 -14.24
N GLU A 175 -10.07 -2.01 -15.46
CA GLU A 175 -9.27 -1.06 -16.23
C GLU A 175 -10.04 0.23 -16.53
N SER A 176 -11.34 0.12 -16.83
CA SER A 176 -12.19 1.29 -17.07
C SER A 176 -12.36 2.22 -15.85
N LEU A 177 -12.22 1.66 -14.64
CA LEU A 177 -12.26 2.47 -13.41
C LEU A 177 -11.00 3.30 -13.20
N SER A 178 -9.84 2.80 -13.65
CA SER A 178 -8.56 3.53 -13.50
C SER A 178 -8.49 4.76 -14.42
N ALA A 179 -9.10 4.70 -15.59
CA ALA A 179 -9.15 5.83 -16.51
C ALA A 179 -9.88 7.06 -15.92
N LYS A 180 -10.83 6.84 -15.00
CA LYS A 180 -11.59 7.89 -14.31
C LYS A 180 -10.87 8.54 -13.13
N VAL A 181 -9.77 7.95 -12.65
CA VAL A 181 -8.96 8.48 -11.53
C VAL A 181 -7.86 9.43 -12.03
N SER A 182 -7.61 9.45 -13.34
CA SER A 182 -6.57 10.26 -13.98
C SER A 182 -7.07 11.59 -14.56
N GLU A 183 -8.37 11.89 -14.45
CA GLU A 183 -9.02 13.18 -14.75
C GLU A 183 -9.27 13.98 -13.46
#